data_289b6c2862f94be4af3584d2f1b12cd7
#
_entry.id   289b6c2862f94be4af3584d2f1b12cd7
#
_cell.length_a   1.000
_cell.length_b   1.000
_cell.length_c   1.000
_cell.angle_alpha   90.00
_cell.angle_beta   90.00
_cell.angle_gamma   90.00
#
_symmetry.space_group_name_H-M   'P 1'
#
loop_
_entity.id
_entity.type
_entity.pdbx_description
1 polymer ?
#
loop_
_entity_poly.entity_id
_entity_poly.type
_entity_poly.pdbx_seq_one_letter_code
_entity_poly.pdbx_strand_id
1 'polypeptide(L)'
;VALPGILLAAAVGIGLGNALSRDVVHIDLVGSAQAPAVVIAQNDRAVVLFRGGSAAQRAVENQLARRGVRTVELVVDLRMNAKTACTLPAQQGIRAERLPVNASRKLRCTPAAVELLRTRDGCLVRLTIGNRQFVTLSGKAELAQPLQTEWLIATPKKPETVRYQKLLAMRSYSWMTPETQYTSSLSLRRTGGERLE
;
A
#
# COMPACT_ATOMS: atom_id res chain seq x y z
N VAL A 1 48.53 -8.16 -4.42
CA VAL A 1 47.91 -7.84 -5.74
C VAL A 1 46.42 -8.21 -5.81
N ALA A 2 45.82 -8.80 -4.75
CA ALA A 2 44.42 -9.27 -4.75
C ALA A 2 43.37 -8.22 -4.31
N LEU A 3 43.77 -7.18 -3.55
CA LEU A 3 42.84 -6.17 -2.99
C LEU A 3 42.03 -5.35 -4.01
N PRO A 4 42.60 -4.82 -5.13
CA PRO A 4 41.81 -4.04 -6.07
C PRO A 4 40.75 -4.83 -6.82
N GLY A 5 40.99 -6.13 -7.05
CA GLY A 5 40.02 -7.00 -7.70
C GLY A 5 38.79 -7.28 -6.83
N ILE A 6 38.99 -7.45 -5.51
CA ILE A 6 37.90 -7.70 -4.56
C ILE A 6 37.03 -6.43 -4.41
N LEU A 7 37.64 -5.25 -4.34
CA LEU A 7 36.90 -3.98 -4.27
C LEU A 7 36.09 -3.72 -5.54
N LEU A 8 36.64 -4.03 -6.72
CA LEU A 8 35.93 -3.89 -7.98
C LEU A 8 34.72 -4.86 -8.08
N ALA A 9 34.92 -6.11 -7.69
CA ALA A 9 33.85 -7.12 -7.67
C ALA A 9 32.72 -6.73 -6.69
N ALA A 10 33.07 -6.22 -5.50
CA ALA A 10 32.11 -5.72 -4.53
C ALA A 10 31.34 -4.50 -5.06
N ALA A 11 32.03 -3.54 -5.69
CA ALA A 11 31.40 -2.36 -6.28
C ALA A 11 30.44 -2.72 -7.43
N VAL A 12 30.83 -3.65 -8.30
CA VAL A 12 29.98 -4.16 -9.38
C VAL A 12 28.80 -4.94 -8.82
N GLY A 13 29.01 -5.78 -7.80
CA GLY A 13 27.92 -6.52 -7.13
C GLY A 13 26.90 -5.61 -6.47
N ILE A 14 27.33 -4.56 -5.78
CA ILE A 14 26.46 -3.56 -5.18
C ILE A 14 25.73 -2.76 -6.26
N GLY A 15 26.43 -2.37 -7.33
CA GLY A 15 25.85 -1.64 -8.46
C GLY A 15 24.75 -2.43 -9.19
N LEU A 16 25.00 -3.72 -9.47
CA LEU A 16 24.03 -4.62 -10.07
C LEU A 16 22.86 -4.91 -9.12
N GLY A 17 23.11 -5.13 -7.83
CA GLY A 17 22.08 -5.31 -6.81
C GLY A 17 21.14 -4.12 -6.73
N ASN A 18 21.69 -2.91 -6.69
CA ASN A 18 20.93 -1.66 -6.69
C ASN A 18 20.16 -1.43 -8.01
N ALA A 19 20.73 -1.77 -9.16
CA ALA A 19 20.07 -1.65 -10.45
C ALA A 19 18.88 -2.63 -10.56
N LEU A 20 19.04 -3.87 -10.09
CA LEU A 20 17.99 -4.90 -10.09
C LEU A 20 16.87 -4.59 -9.07
N SER A 21 17.18 -3.92 -7.96
CA SER A 21 16.19 -3.54 -6.95
C SER A 21 15.37 -2.30 -7.34
N ARG A 22 15.86 -1.46 -8.25
CA ARG A 22 15.17 -0.23 -8.70
C ARG A 22 13.80 -0.49 -9.34
N ASP A 23 13.61 -1.67 -9.92
CA ASP A 23 12.35 -2.04 -10.59
C ASP A 23 11.37 -2.79 -9.68
N VAL A 24 11.71 -2.97 -8.41
CA VAL A 24 10.85 -3.66 -7.46
C VAL A 24 10.01 -2.68 -6.67
N VAL A 25 8.69 -2.85 -6.72
CA VAL A 25 7.74 -2.16 -5.85
C VAL A 25 7.35 -3.10 -4.73
N HIS A 26 7.49 -2.65 -3.50
CA HIS A 26 7.08 -3.38 -2.30
C HIS A 26 5.75 -2.85 -1.81
N ILE A 27 4.81 -3.76 -1.53
CA ILE A 27 3.55 -3.46 -0.89
C ILE A 27 3.56 -4.16 0.46
N ASP A 28 3.66 -3.38 1.52
CA ASP A 28 3.74 -3.89 2.88
C ASP A 28 2.47 -3.57 3.64
N LEU A 29 1.89 -4.58 4.30
CA LEU A 29 0.79 -4.41 5.25
C LEU A 29 1.37 -4.37 6.65
N VAL A 30 1.16 -3.28 7.37
CA VAL A 30 1.80 -3.04 8.67
C VAL A 30 0.80 -2.61 9.73
N GLY A 31 1.08 -2.94 10.97
CA GLY A 31 0.26 -2.58 12.12
C GLY A 31 -0.72 -3.68 12.50
N SER A 32 -1.93 -3.31 12.90
CA SER A 32 -2.95 -4.27 13.35
C SER A 32 -3.52 -5.06 12.17
N ALA A 33 -3.68 -6.37 12.35
CA ALA A 33 -4.36 -7.23 11.37
C ALA A 33 -5.82 -6.80 11.07
N GLN A 34 -6.47 -6.12 12.03
CA GLN A 34 -7.85 -5.62 11.84
C GLN A 34 -7.95 -4.36 10.99
N ALA A 35 -6.92 -3.53 11.00
CA ALA A 35 -6.87 -2.26 10.28
C ALA A 35 -5.43 -1.95 9.84
N PRO A 36 -4.83 -2.79 8.95
CA PRO A 36 -3.46 -2.60 8.53
C PRO A 36 -3.34 -1.32 7.70
N ALA A 37 -2.27 -0.58 7.94
CA ALA A 37 -1.82 0.42 7.00
C ALA A 37 -1.13 -0.26 5.82
N VAL A 38 -1.20 0.35 4.64
CA VAL A 38 -0.53 -0.14 3.43
C VAL A 38 0.59 0.83 3.08
N VAL A 39 1.81 0.32 3.04
CA VAL A 39 3.00 1.06 2.61
C VAL A 39 3.40 0.54 1.23
N ILE A 40 3.40 1.42 0.23
CA ILE A 40 3.84 1.08 -1.12
C ILE A 40 5.14 1.83 -1.34
N ALA A 41 6.24 1.10 -1.42
CA ALA A 41 7.59 1.66 -1.50
C ALA A 41 8.33 1.20 -2.76
N GLN A 42 9.04 2.12 -3.40
CA GLN A 42 9.99 1.86 -4.48
C GLN A 42 11.17 2.80 -4.35
N ASN A 43 12.35 2.24 -4.27
CA ASN A 43 13.58 3.00 -4.01
C ASN A 43 13.46 3.81 -2.69
N ASP A 44 13.62 5.12 -2.78
CA ASP A 44 13.53 6.06 -1.67
C ASP A 44 12.17 6.76 -1.53
N ARG A 45 11.16 6.34 -2.30
CA ARG A 45 9.81 6.95 -2.34
C ARG A 45 8.74 6.01 -1.87
N ALA A 46 7.69 6.55 -1.25
CA ALA A 46 6.54 5.77 -0.83
C ALA A 46 5.22 6.53 -0.94
N VAL A 47 4.16 5.71 -1.03
CA VAL A 47 2.76 6.10 -0.83
C VAL A 47 2.22 5.31 0.35
N VAL A 48 1.51 5.96 1.26
CA VAL A 48 0.96 5.34 2.46
C VAL A 48 -0.55 5.47 2.49
N LEU A 49 -1.25 4.35 2.61
CA LEU A 49 -2.66 4.31 2.97
C LEU A 49 -2.75 4.06 4.47
N PHE A 50 -3.02 5.10 5.22
CA PHE A 50 -2.96 5.05 6.67
C PHE A 50 -4.29 4.60 7.29
N ARG A 51 -4.19 3.62 8.19
CA ARG A 51 -5.28 3.10 9.02
C ARG A 51 -4.75 2.84 10.44
N GLY A 52 -5.66 2.77 11.40
CA GLY A 52 -5.31 2.47 12.79
C GLY A 52 -4.91 3.69 13.60
N GLY A 53 -4.36 3.48 14.78
CA GLY A 53 -3.98 4.51 15.75
C GLY A 53 -2.48 4.80 15.78
N SER A 54 -2.00 5.32 16.91
CA SER A 54 -0.58 5.67 17.13
C SER A 54 0.38 4.48 16.99
N ALA A 55 -0.05 3.28 17.38
CA ALA A 55 0.77 2.08 17.20
C ALA A 55 0.97 1.76 15.71
N ALA A 56 -0.06 1.94 14.88
CA ALA A 56 0.05 1.78 13.43
C ALA A 56 0.97 2.83 12.81
N GLN A 57 0.95 4.06 13.33
CA GLN A 57 1.87 5.09 12.86
C GLN A 57 3.33 4.70 13.08
N ARG A 58 3.69 4.24 14.29
CA ARG A 58 5.05 3.75 14.59
C ARG A 58 5.43 2.57 13.69
N ALA A 59 4.49 1.65 13.45
CA ALA A 59 4.75 0.52 12.56
C ALA A 59 5.03 0.97 11.12
N VAL A 60 4.30 1.98 10.61
CA VAL A 60 4.57 2.58 9.30
C VAL A 60 5.92 3.26 9.28
N GLU A 61 6.25 4.09 10.27
CA GLU A 61 7.55 4.77 10.37
C GLU A 61 8.71 3.76 10.36
N ASN A 62 8.61 2.69 11.14
CA ASN A 62 9.59 1.62 11.16
C ASN A 62 9.72 0.91 9.81
N GLN A 63 8.61 0.68 9.11
CA GLN A 63 8.63 0.03 7.80
C GLN A 63 9.22 0.93 6.73
N LEU A 64 8.90 2.23 6.74
CA LEU A 64 9.52 3.21 5.85
C LEU A 64 11.04 3.25 6.04
N ALA A 65 11.51 3.25 7.29
CA ALA A 65 12.93 3.20 7.62
C ALA A 65 13.59 1.90 7.12
N ARG A 66 12.94 0.74 7.32
CA ARG A 66 13.44 -0.56 6.82
C ARG A 66 13.57 -0.60 5.30
N ARG A 67 12.66 0.06 4.59
CA ARG A 67 12.69 0.16 3.12
C ARG A 67 13.62 1.25 2.61
N GLY A 68 14.27 2.02 3.48
CA GLY A 68 15.15 3.11 3.11
C GLY A 68 14.43 4.28 2.45
N VAL A 69 13.13 4.44 2.74
CA VAL A 69 12.32 5.52 2.19
C VAL A 69 12.76 6.84 2.77
N ARG A 70 13.06 7.81 1.90
CA ARG A 70 13.42 9.18 2.26
C ARG A 70 12.26 10.15 2.05
N THR A 71 11.39 9.83 1.09
CA THR A 71 10.30 10.72 0.69
C THR A 71 8.98 9.97 0.68
N VAL A 72 8.04 10.39 1.51
CA VAL A 72 6.65 9.96 1.40
C VAL A 72 5.92 10.97 0.52
N GLU A 73 5.57 10.57 -0.71
CA GLU A 73 4.89 11.46 -1.66
C GLU A 73 3.46 11.73 -1.26
N LEU A 74 2.76 10.69 -0.81
CA LEU A 74 1.35 10.79 -0.47
C LEU A 74 1.03 9.96 0.79
N VAL A 75 0.33 10.58 1.72
CA VAL A 75 -0.39 9.89 2.80
C VAL A 75 -1.89 10.06 2.59
N VAL A 76 -2.60 8.95 2.50
CA VAL A 76 -4.05 8.92 2.49
C VAL A 76 -4.54 8.41 3.84
N ASP A 77 -5.10 9.28 4.65
CA ASP A 77 -5.73 8.91 5.92
C ASP A 77 -7.14 8.36 5.64
N LEU A 78 -7.26 7.05 5.74
CA LEU A 78 -8.49 6.30 5.48
C LEU A 78 -9.37 6.15 6.73
N ARG A 79 -8.96 6.71 7.86
CA ARG A 79 -9.72 6.63 9.10
C ARG A 79 -10.96 7.51 9.01
N MET A 80 -12.09 6.89 9.30
CA MET A 80 -13.36 7.59 9.39
C MET A 80 -13.56 8.04 10.85
N ASN A 81 -14.00 9.27 11.05
CA ASN A 81 -14.26 9.87 12.38
C ASN A 81 -13.02 9.96 13.30
N ALA A 82 -11.82 10.03 12.73
CA ALA A 82 -10.61 10.21 13.51
C ALA A 82 -10.53 11.66 14.06
N LYS A 83 -10.45 11.79 15.39
CA LYS A 83 -10.33 13.12 16.06
C LYS A 83 -9.06 13.86 15.63
N THR A 84 -7.96 13.13 15.44
CA THR A 84 -6.66 13.69 15.05
C THR A 84 -6.25 13.22 13.67
N ALA A 85 -5.65 14.10 12.87
CA ALA A 85 -5.08 13.73 11.59
C ALA A 85 -3.87 12.79 11.77
N CYS A 86 -3.54 12.05 10.71
CA CYS A 86 -2.27 11.36 10.63
C CYS A 86 -1.13 12.38 10.57
N THR A 87 -0.10 12.19 11.39
CA THR A 87 1.06 13.11 11.49
C THR A 87 2.28 12.61 10.74
N LEU A 88 2.15 11.54 9.93
CA LEU A 88 3.24 11.08 9.07
C LEU A 88 3.68 12.21 8.14
N PRO A 89 4.98 12.53 8.10
CA PRO A 89 5.50 13.54 7.18
C PRO A 89 5.32 13.07 5.74
N ALA A 90 4.71 13.90 4.90
CA ALA A 90 4.49 13.61 3.49
C ALA A 90 4.45 14.91 2.69
N GLN A 91 4.80 14.84 1.40
CA GLN A 91 4.66 15.96 0.49
C GLN A 91 3.18 16.34 0.31
N GLN A 92 2.31 15.33 0.27
CA GLN A 92 0.87 15.50 0.16
C GLN A 92 0.12 14.62 1.17
N GLY A 93 -0.78 15.23 1.95
CA GLY A 93 -1.66 14.52 2.88
C GLY A 93 -3.13 14.71 2.49
N ILE A 94 -3.89 13.60 2.45
CA ILE A 94 -5.32 13.63 2.16
C ILE A 94 -6.07 12.83 3.22
N ARG A 95 -7.14 13.41 3.76
CA ARG A 95 -8.10 12.69 4.58
C ARG A 95 -9.29 12.29 3.72
N ALA A 96 -9.52 10.97 3.61
CA ALA A 96 -10.65 10.43 2.85
C ALA A 96 -12.01 10.95 3.34
N GLU A 97 -12.13 11.17 4.64
CA GLU A 97 -13.32 11.73 5.30
C GLU A 97 -13.71 13.13 4.79
N ARG A 98 -12.73 13.93 4.35
CA ARG A 98 -12.96 15.30 3.85
C ARG A 98 -13.43 15.36 2.40
N LEU A 99 -13.39 14.26 1.68
CA LEU A 99 -13.97 14.22 0.34
C LEU A 99 -15.50 14.26 0.43
N PRO A 100 -16.19 14.96 -0.47
CA PRO A 100 -17.64 14.86 -0.57
C PRO A 100 -18.09 13.42 -0.81
N VAL A 101 -19.27 13.06 -0.30
CA VAL A 101 -19.83 11.72 -0.54
C VAL A 101 -20.08 11.55 -2.04
N ASN A 102 -19.76 10.37 -2.56
CA ASN A 102 -19.78 9.99 -3.98
C ASN A 102 -18.78 10.76 -4.87
N ALA A 103 -17.89 11.55 -4.28
CA ALA A 103 -16.79 12.15 -5.04
C ALA A 103 -15.63 11.15 -5.22
N SER A 104 -15.01 11.22 -6.38
CA SER A 104 -13.76 10.52 -6.67
C SER A 104 -12.59 11.51 -6.80
N ARG A 105 -11.41 11.09 -6.37
CA ARG A 105 -10.17 11.87 -6.54
C ARG A 105 -9.06 10.95 -7.04
N LYS A 106 -8.46 11.31 -8.16
CA LYS A 106 -7.31 10.62 -8.74
C LYS A 106 -6.04 11.40 -8.45
N LEU A 107 -5.01 10.69 -7.98
CA LEU A 107 -3.71 11.22 -7.61
C LEU A 107 -2.65 10.41 -8.32
N ARG A 108 -1.78 11.09 -9.03
CA ARG A 108 -0.62 10.46 -9.68
C ARG A 108 0.59 10.67 -8.79
N CYS A 109 1.08 9.60 -8.22
CA CYS A 109 2.24 9.58 -7.33
C CYS A 109 3.16 8.42 -7.74
N THR A 110 4.39 8.48 -7.29
CA THR A 110 5.34 7.37 -7.41
C THR A 110 5.47 6.70 -6.03
N PRO A 111 5.39 5.37 -5.91
CA PRO A 111 5.36 4.36 -6.98
C PRO A 111 3.96 3.97 -7.48
N ALA A 112 2.88 4.50 -6.94
CA ALA A 112 1.53 4.08 -7.24
C ALA A 112 0.61 5.27 -7.53
N ALA A 113 -0.20 5.18 -8.59
CA ALA A 113 -1.34 6.09 -8.74
C ALA A 113 -2.49 5.64 -7.82
N VAL A 114 -3.12 6.61 -7.16
CA VAL A 114 -4.18 6.37 -6.19
C VAL A 114 -5.47 6.99 -6.67
N GLU A 115 -6.53 6.21 -6.74
CA GLU A 115 -7.89 6.68 -6.97
C GLU A 115 -8.72 6.43 -5.72
N LEU A 116 -9.27 7.50 -5.15
CA LEU A 116 -10.13 7.46 -3.98
C LEU A 116 -11.57 7.69 -4.41
N LEU A 117 -12.49 6.82 -3.99
CA LEU A 117 -13.93 7.01 -4.12
C LEU A 117 -14.53 7.05 -2.72
N ARG A 118 -15.06 8.19 -2.34
CA ARG A 118 -15.77 8.35 -1.07
C ARG A 118 -17.20 7.83 -1.21
N THR A 119 -17.57 6.87 -0.36
CA THR A 119 -18.96 6.45 -0.19
C THR A 119 -19.53 7.02 1.11
N ARG A 120 -20.82 6.85 1.36
CA ARG A 120 -21.48 7.37 2.55
C ARG A 120 -20.77 6.94 3.85
N ASP A 121 -20.50 5.65 3.99
CA ASP A 121 -20.00 5.05 5.24
C ASP A 121 -18.57 4.49 5.10
N GLY A 122 -17.88 4.83 4.01
CA GLY A 122 -16.54 4.32 3.76
C GLY A 122 -15.83 4.98 2.59
N CYS A 123 -14.76 4.34 2.19
CA CYS A 123 -13.95 4.78 1.04
C CYS A 123 -13.41 3.55 0.32
N LEU A 124 -13.50 3.58 -1.01
CA LEU A 124 -12.79 2.64 -1.87
C LEU A 124 -11.50 3.30 -2.33
N VAL A 125 -10.42 2.56 -2.27
CA VAL A 125 -9.12 2.97 -2.80
C VAL A 125 -8.71 1.99 -3.88
N ARG A 126 -8.48 2.51 -5.08
CA ARG A 126 -7.84 1.78 -6.17
C ARG A 126 -6.40 2.26 -6.31
N LEU A 127 -5.47 1.32 -6.30
CA LEU A 127 -4.06 1.54 -6.54
C LEU A 127 -3.70 0.99 -7.92
N THR A 128 -2.97 1.75 -8.70
CA THR A 128 -2.39 1.29 -9.96
C THR A 128 -0.88 1.34 -9.85
N ILE A 129 -0.23 0.18 -9.97
CA ILE A 129 1.21 0.00 -9.88
C ILE A 129 1.65 -0.68 -11.18
N GLY A 130 2.30 0.08 -12.07
CA GLY A 130 2.55 -0.38 -13.43
C GLY A 130 1.24 -0.68 -14.16
N ASN A 131 1.06 -1.93 -14.58
CA ASN A 131 -0.17 -2.44 -15.21
C ASN A 131 -1.11 -3.19 -14.25
N ARG A 132 -0.75 -3.30 -12.96
CA ARG A 132 -1.52 -4.02 -11.95
C ARG A 132 -2.47 -3.12 -11.19
N GLN A 133 -3.64 -3.62 -10.88
CA GLN A 133 -4.65 -2.92 -10.08
C GLN A 133 -4.93 -3.63 -8.78
N PHE A 134 -4.84 -2.87 -7.69
CA PHE A 134 -5.16 -3.30 -6.33
C PHE A 134 -6.32 -2.47 -5.81
N VAL A 135 -7.21 -3.11 -5.08
CA VAL A 135 -8.33 -2.44 -4.42
C VAL A 135 -8.28 -2.71 -2.93
N THR A 136 -8.57 -1.69 -2.15
CA THR A 136 -8.84 -1.83 -0.73
C THR A 136 -10.02 -0.98 -0.32
N LEU A 137 -10.78 -1.46 0.66
CA LEU A 137 -11.96 -0.79 1.18
C LEU A 137 -11.69 -0.34 2.62
N SER A 138 -12.23 0.79 3.01
CA SER A 138 -12.22 1.29 4.38
C SER A 138 -13.64 1.59 4.83
N GLY A 139 -13.97 1.25 6.06
CA GLY A 139 -15.32 1.40 6.59
C GLY A 139 -16.33 0.50 5.88
N LYS A 140 -17.59 0.91 5.88
CA LYS A 140 -18.69 0.20 5.20
C LYS A 140 -18.90 0.77 3.79
N ALA A 141 -17.85 0.72 2.95
CA ALA A 141 -17.96 1.19 1.58
C ALA A 141 -19.02 0.40 0.81
N GLU A 142 -19.98 1.09 0.20
CA GLU A 142 -20.99 0.53 -0.68
C GLU A 142 -20.69 0.95 -2.11
N LEU A 143 -20.74 0.00 -3.03
CA LEU A 143 -20.52 0.24 -4.45
C LEU A 143 -21.82 0.02 -5.20
N ALA A 144 -22.15 0.95 -6.09
CA ALA A 144 -23.34 0.83 -6.94
C ALA A 144 -23.22 -0.32 -7.95
N GLN A 145 -21.99 -0.66 -8.36
CA GLN A 145 -21.70 -1.74 -9.31
C GLN A 145 -20.50 -2.56 -8.82
N PRO A 146 -20.44 -3.86 -9.15
CA PRO A 146 -19.27 -4.69 -8.89
C PRO A 146 -18.03 -4.13 -9.60
N LEU A 147 -16.91 -4.14 -8.89
CA LEU A 147 -15.64 -3.64 -9.40
C LEU A 147 -14.77 -4.81 -9.85
N GLN A 148 -14.26 -4.74 -11.07
CA GLN A 148 -13.25 -5.69 -11.53
C GLN A 148 -11.88 -5.25 -11.01
N THR A 149 -11.16 -6.17 -10.37
CA THR A 149 -9.79 -5.95 -9.89
C THR A 149 -9.01 -7.25 -9.94
N GLU A 150 -7.69 -7.15 -10.07
CA GLU A 150 -6.81 -8.32 -10.01
C GLU A 150 -6.47 -8.68 -8.56
N TRP A 151 -6.33 -7.68 -7.70
CA TRP A 151 -5.88 -7.85 -6.33
C TRP A 151 -6.77 -7.13 -5.33
N LEU A 152 -7.10 -7.81 -4.25
CA LEU A 152 -7.81 -7.25 -3.12
C LEU A 152 -6.92 -7.24 -1.89
N ILE A 153 -6.69 -6.07 -1.33
CA ILE A 153 -6.05 -5.90 -0.02
C ILE A 153 -7.17 -5.83 1.01
N ALA A 154 -7.39 -6.92 1.74
CA ALA A 154 -8.49 -7.05 2.69
C ALA A 154 -7.99 -7.41 4.10
N THR A 155 -8.83 -7.14 5.09
CA THR A 155 -8.62 -7.61 6.46
C THR A 155 -9.20 -9.02 6.66
N PRO A 156 -8.67 -9.86 7.57
CA PRO A 156 -9.04 -11.27 7.68
C PRO A 156 -10.42 -11.54 8.29
N LYS A 157 -11.23 -10.53 8.60
CA LYS A 157 -12.56 -10.74 9.15
C LYS A 157 -13.47 -11.41 8.11
N LYS A 158 -13.88 -12.65 8.36
CA LYS A 158 -14.77 -13.44 7.49
C LYS A 158 -15.99 -12.68 6.93
N PRO A 159 -16.76 -11.89 7.72
CA PRO A 159 -17.89 -11.13 7.19
C PRO A 159 -17.48 -10.09 6.15
N GLU A 160 -16.32 -9.45 6.31
CA GLU A 160 -15.80 -8.51 5.34
C GLU A 160 -15.37 -9.22 4.06
N THR A 161 -14.69 -10.36 4.16
CA THR A 161 -14.28 -11.15 2.99
C THR A 161 -15.47 -11.54 2.12
N VAL A 162 -16.55 -12.04 2.72
CA VAL A 162 -17.79 -12.39 1.99
C VAL A 162 -18.42 -11.15 1.34
N ARG A 163 -18.39 -10.01 2.01
CA ARG A 163 -18.88 -8.74 1.48
C ARG A 163 -18.04 -8.25 0.30
N TYR A 164 -16.71 -8.33 0.40
CA TYR A 164 -15.80 -8.02 -0.70
C TYR A 164 -16.05 -8.92 -1.91
N GLN A 165 -16.27 -10.20 -1.69
CA GLN A 165 -16.60 -11.15 -2.76
C GLN A 165 -17.88 -10.78 -3.53
N LYS A 166 -18.88 -10.24 -2.84
CA LYS A 166 -20.12 -9.76 -3.48
C LYS A 166 -19.96 -8.43 -4.21
N LEU A 167 -19.05 -7.57 -3.72
CA LEU A 167 -18.80 -6.25 -4.29
C LEU A 167 -17.84 -6.26 -5.48
N LEU A 168 -17.00 -7.29 -5.57
CA LEU A 168 -15.99 -7.45 -6.61
C LEU A 168 -16.44 -8.60 -7.52
N ALA A 169 -16.66 -8.35 -8.79
CA ALA A 169 -16.89 -9.41 -9.78
C ALA A 169 -15.58 -10.20 -9.94
N MET A 170 -15.57 -11.43 -9.39
CA MET A 170 -14.37 -12.11 -8.98
C MET A 170 -13.62 -12.90 -10.06
N ARG A 171 -12.49 -12.37 -10.47
CA ARG A 171 -11.25 -13.12 -10.71
C ARG A 171 -10.10 -12.45 -9.95
N SER A 172 -10.28 -12.15 -8.67
CA SER A 172 -9.29 -11.42 -7.88
C SER A 172 -8.49 -12.39 -7.00
N TYR A 173 -7.18 -12.27 -7.00
CA TYR A 173 -6.34 -12.83 -5.96
C TYR A 173 -6.55 -12.01 -4.70
N SER A 174 -6.95 -12.64 -3.62
CA SER A 174 -7.07 -11.96 -2.33
C SER A 174 -5.75 -12.09 -1.57
N TRP A 175 -5.16 -10.96 -1.23
CA TRP A 175 -4.05 -10.91 -0.31
C TRP A 175 -4.58 -10.48 1.05
N MET A 176 -4.48 -11.37 2.03
CA MET A 176 -5.00 -11.15 3.37
C MET A 176 -3.85 -11.02 4.36
N THR A 177 -3.99 -10.15 5.34
CA THR A 177 -3.06 -10.12 6.46
C THR A 177 -3.26 -11.34 7.33
N PRO A 178 -2.20 -11.95 7.88
CA PRO A 178 -2.32 -12.97 8.89
C PRO A 178 -3.02 -12.41 10.15
N GLU A 179 -3.70 -13.24 10.91
CA GLU A 179 -4.43 -12.86 12.14
C GLU A 179 -3.51 -12.32 13.25
N THR A 180 -2.21 -12.49 13.12
CA THR A 180 -1.18 -12.02 14.05
C THR A 180 -0.57 -10.69 13.59
N GLN A 181 0.05 -9.95 14.50
CA GLN A 181 0.68 -8.62 14.26
C GLN A 181 1.95 -8.70 13.38
N TYR A 182 1.93 -9.46 12.31
CA TYR A 182 3.06 -9.57 11.40
C TYR A 182 2.91 -8.64 10.20
N THR A 183 4.05 -8.16 9.72
CA THR A 183 4.14 -7.47 8.44
C THR A 183 4.02 -8.50 7.33
N SER A 184 3.08 -8.30 6.41
CA SER A 184 2.98 -9.07 5.18
C SER A 184 3.49 -8.23 4.03
N SER A 185 4.33 -8.79 3.19
CA SER A 185 4.97 -8.10 2.08
C SER A 185 4.71 -8.78 0.76
N LEU A 186 4.43 -7.98 -0.27
CA LEU A 186 4.36 -8.40 -1.67
C LEU A 186 5.36 -7.59 -2.48
N SER A 187 6.23 -8.27 -3.20
CA SER A 187 7.20 -7.63 -4.08
C SER A 187 6.81 -7.80 -5.53
N LEU A 188 6.63 -6.72 -6.25
CA LEU A 188 6.28 -6.70 -7.67
C LEU A 188 7.47 -6.22 -8.49
N ARG A 189 7.88 -7.01 -9.49
CA ARG A 189 8.81 -6.55 -10.51
C ARG A 189 8.04 -5.92 -11.66
N ARG A 190 8.55 -4.81 -12.20
CA ARG A 190 7.97 -4.12 -13.35
C ARG A 190 7.87 -5.01 -14.59
N THR A 191 8.66 -6.07 -14.67
CA THR A 191 8.72 -7.08 -15.75
C THR A 191 7.80 -8.29 -15.56
N GLY A 192 6.88 -8.28 -14.58
CA GLY A 192 5.83 -9.29 -14.43
C GLY A 192 6.11 -10.47 -13.49
N GLY A 193 7.22 -10.48 -12.77
CA GLY A 193 7.46 -11.49 -11.71
C GLY A 193 6.87 -11.04 -10.36
N GLU A 194 6.15 -11.92 -9.70
CA GLU A 194 5.58 -11.69 -8.37
C GLU A 194 6.25 -12.62 -7.35
N ARG A 195 6.61 -12.11 -6.18
CA ARG A 195 7.00 -12.92 -5.02
C ARG A 195 6.14 -12.52 -3.83
N LEU A 196 5.49 -13.50 -3.22
CA LEU A 196 4.88 -13.40 -1.90
C LEU A 196 5.95 -13.79 -0.87
N GLU A 197 6.23 -12.92 0.09
CA GLU A 197 7.10 -13.16 1.24
C GLU A 197 6.33 -13.04 2.54
#